data_867ecd237f24f38a03f982d37710ae1b
#
_entry.id   867ecd237f24f38a03f982d37710ae1b
#
_cell.length_a   1.000
_cell.length_b   1.000
_cell.length_c   1.000
_cell.angle_alpha   90.00
_cell.angle_beta   90.00
_cell.angle_gamma   90.00
#
_symmetry.space_group_name_H-M   'P 1'
#
loop_
_entity.id
_entity.type
_entity.pdbx_description
1 polymer ?
#
loop_
_entity_poly.entity_id
_entity_poly.type
_entity_poly.pdbx_seq_one_letter_code
_entity_poly.pdbx_strand_id
1 'polypeptide(L)'
;PSEMRRLLIDCCELNWSAISPAIFGAMFQAIIELDAKDRRRQLGAHYTSEKNILRLIGPLFLDELRAEFEQVKNHKNKLFEYHKKLRSLAFLDPACGCGNFLVVTYRELRELELDVLQAAQKFGKVAHIFEAIQVNVDQFYGIEVEEFPAQIAQVALWLMDHQMNVRAGQAFSEFFSRIPLTVSATILRGNALRLDWEKFIPPTRLSYIFGNPPFIGKQFQSAEQKEDLDTVTKGMKGAGVLDYVAGWYLKAAQYLSGHNLGAVDRDRA
;
A
#
# COMPACT_ATOMS: atom_id res chain seq x y z
N PRO A 1 -26.24 -10.27 -22.44
CA PRO A 1 -26.32 -8.80 -22.24
C PRO A 1 -27.30 -8.40 -21.13
N SER A 2 -28.46 -9.08 -21.01
CA SER A 2 -29.50 -8.75 -19.99
C SER A 2 -29.08 -9.09 -18.57
N GLU A 3 -28.41 -10.23 -18.37
CA GLU A 3 -27.94 -10.68 -17.06
C GLU A 3 -26.81 -9.78 -16.52
N MET A 4 -25.83 -9.45 -17.35
CA MET A 4 -24.75 -8.52 -16.96
C MET A 4 -25.28 -7.14 -16.59
N ARG A 5 -26.27 -6.63 -17.36
CA ARG A 5 -26.93 -5.34 -17.05
C ARG A 5 -27.64 -5.39 -15.70
N ARG A 6 -28.32 -6.52 -15.39
CA ARG A 6 -28.99 -6.71 -14.12
C ARG A 6 -28.00 -6.73 -12.98
N LEU A 7 -26.89 -7.50 -13.09
CA LEU A 7 -25.82 -7.54 -12.08
C LEU A 7 -25.21 -6.15 -11.83
N LEU A 8 -24.99 -5.35 -12.87
CA LEU A 8 -24.52 -3.98 -12.71
C LEU A 8 -25.51 -3.10 -11.96
N ILE A 9 -26.81 -3.22 -12.25
CA ILE A 9 -27.86 -2.48 -11.53
C ILE A 9 -27.89 -2.91 -10.06
N ASP A 10 -27.87 -4.23 -9.80
CA ASP A 10 -27.86 -4.78 -8.45
C ASP A 10 -26.62 -4.27 -7.67
N CYS A 11 -25.44 -4.16 -8.33
CA CYS A 11 -24.25 -3.56 -7.73
C CYS A 11 -24.43 -2.07 -7.39
N CYS A 12 -25.15 -1.31 -8.21
CA CYS A 12 -25.41 0.11 -7.94
C CYS A 12 -26.36 0.33 -6.76
N GLU A 13 -27.16 -0.66 -6.38
CA GLU A 13 -28.07 -0.61 -5.23
C GLU A 13 -27.37 -0.95 -3.90
N LEU A 14 -26.15 -1.49 -3.93
CA LEU A 14 -25.39 -1.84 -2.73
C LEU A 14 -24.82 -0.58 -2.05
N ASN A 15 -24.86 -0.60 -0.72
CA ASN A 15 -24.17 0.42 0.08
C ASN A 15 -22.66 0.12 0.20
N TRP A 16 -21.88 0.56 -0.76
CA TRP A 16 -20.42 0.36 -0.81
C TRP A 16 -19.69 1.01 0.35
N SER A 17 -20.27 1.99 1.03
CA SER A 17 -19.66 2.61 2.21
C SER A 17 -19.57 1.67 3.41
N ALA A 18 -20.38 0.61 3.44
CA ALA A 18 -20.40 -0.40 4.51
C ALA A 18 -19.52 -1.63 4.22
N ILE A 19 -18.99 -1.77 3.00
CA ILE A 19 -18.21 -2.94 2.58
C ILE A 19 -16.73 -2.67 2.85
N SER A 20 -16.07 -3.52 3.66
CA SER A 20 -14.62 -3.41 3.87
C SER A 20 -13.87 -3.68 2.56
N PRO A 21 -13.05 -2.75 2.04
CA PRO A 21 -12.26 -2.96 0.83
C PRO A 21 -11.28 -4.14 0.94
N ALA A 22 -10.86 -4.51 2.15
CA ALA A 22 -10.00 -5.67 2.39
C ALA A 22 -10.70 -7.01 2.05
N ILE A 23 -12.05 -7.03 1.92
CA ILE A 23 -12.78 -8.24 1.52
C ILE A 23 -12.42 -8.68 0.10
N PHE A 24 -12.03 -7.74 -0.79
CA PHE A 24 -11.64 -8.08 -2.16
C PHE A 24 -10.42 -9.00 -2.20
N GLY A 25 -9.43 -8.78 -1.32
CA GLY A 25 -8.27 -9.67 -1.21
C GLY A 25 -8.66 -11.08 -0.75
N ALA A 26 -9.57 -11.19 0.23
CA ALA A 26 -10.08 -12.48 0.70
C ALA A 26 -10.92 -13.20 -0.37
N MET A 27 -11.77 -12.48 -1.09
CA MET A 27 -12.57 -13.03 -2.20
C MET A 27 -11.68 -13.53 -3.33
N PHE A 28 -10.64 -12.75 -3.69
CA PHE A 28 -9.69 -13.14 -4.72
C PHE A 28 -8.93 -14.42 -4.34
N GLN A 29 -8.47 -14.50 -3.08
CA GLN A 29 -7.86 -15.73 -2.58
C GLN A 29 -8.80 -16.94 -2.69
N ALA A 30 -10.07 -16.76 -2.33
CA ALA A 30 -11.07 -17.81 -2.44
C ALA A 30 -11.28 -18.26 -3.90
N ILE A 31 -11.27 -17.34 -4.86
CA ILE A 31 -11.40 -17.67 -6.30
C ILE A 31 -10.17 -18.44 -6.78
N ILE A 32 -8.95 -18.03 -6.40
CA ILE A 32 -7.72 -18.76 -6.74
C ILE A 32 -7.74 -20.18 -6.12
N GLU A 33 -8.27 -20.33 -4.92
CA GLU A 33 -8.38 -21.63 -4.26
C GLU A 33 -9.32 -22.60 -4.99
N LEU A 34 -10.34 -22.08 -5.67
CA LEU A 34 -11.26 -22.88 -6.50
C LEU A 34 -10.61 -23.33 -7.82
N ASP A 35 -9.69 -22.56 -8.37
CA ASP A 35 -9.19 -22.75 -9.74
C ASP A 35 -7.95 -23.67 -9.85
N ALA A 36 -7.08 -23.76 -8.83
CA ALA A 36 -6.05 -24.81 -8.69
C ALA A 36 -5.19 -24.68 -7.43
N LYS A 37 -5.11 -25.68 -6.58
CA LYS A 37 -4.19 -25.79 -5.43
C LYS A 37 -2.72 -25.60 -5.80
N ASP A 38 -2.33 -25.97 -7.03
CA ASP A 38 -0.95 -25.86 -7.51
C ASP A 38 -0.56 -24.43 -7.89
N ARG A 39 -1.46 -23.62 -8.43
CA ARG A 39 -1.20 -22.24 -8.83
C ARG A 39 -0.92 -21.33 -7.61
N ARG A 40 -1.61 -21.56 -6.48
CA ARG A 40 -1.36 -20.84 -5.22
C ARG A 40 0.06 -21.07 -4.69
N ARG A 41 0.56 -22.34 -4.73
CA ARG A 41 1.93 -22.66 -4.31
C ARG A 41 2.98 -21.99 -5.20
N GLN A 42 2.70 -21.88 -6.51
CA GLN A 42 3.58 -21.24 -7.47
C GLN A 42 3.62 -19.71 -7.32
N LEU A 43 2.50 -19.10 -6.96
CA LEU A 43 2.39 -17.64 -6.77
C LEU A 43 2.84 -17.18 -5.38
N GLY A 44 2.92 -18.07 -4.38
CA GLY A 44 3.21 -17.69 -2.99
C GLY A 44 2.20 -16.69 -2.43
N ALA A 45 1.01 -16.58 -3.06
CA ALA A 45 0.02 -15.56 -2.73
C ALA A 45 -0.69 -15.93 -1.42
N HIS A 46 -0.52 -15.09 -0.40
CA HIS A 46 -1.17 -15.22 0.90
C HIS A 46 -1.91 -13.93 1.24
N TYR A 47 -3.20 -14.06 1.54
CA TYR A 47 -3.96 -12.96 2.12
C TYR A 47 -3.43 -12.61 3.50
N THR A 48 -3.06 -11.35 3.70
CA THR A 48 -2.65 -10.84 5.01
C THR A 48 -3.83 -10.16 5.67
N SER A 49 -4.26 -10.70 6.82
CA SER A 49 -5.37 -10.14 7.57
C SER A 49 -5.05 -8.74 8.09
N GLU A 50 -6.07 -7.89 8.21
CA GLU A 50 -5.96 -6.54 8.74
C GLU A 50 -5.23 -6.49 10.09
N LYS A 51 -5.53 -7.42 11.00
CA LYS A 51 -4.86 -7.53 12.29
C LYS A 51 -3.34 -7.71 12.17
N ASN A 52 -2.89 -8.50 11.20
CA ASN A 52 -1.46 -8.72 10.98
C ASN A 52 -0.81 -7.51 10.30
N ILE A 53 -1.53 -6.82 9.41
CA ILE A 53 -1.06 -5.57 8.80
C ILE A 53 -0.85 -4.52 9.89
N LEU A 54 -1.81 -4.31 10.77
CA LEU A 54 -1.71 -3.35 11.87
C LEU A 54 -0.56 -3.68 12.84
N ARG A 55 -0.28 -4.97 13.09
CA ARG A 55 0.87 -5.40 13.90
C ARG A 55 2.22 -5.05 13.25
N LEU A 56 2.26 -4.93 11.92
CA LEU A 56 3.46 -4.56 11.19
C LEU A 56 3.59 -3.04 11.10
N ILE A 57 2.56 -2.33 10.65
CA ILE A 57 2.62 -0.89 10.42
C ILE A 57 2.62 -0.08 11.72
N GLY A 58 2.05 -0.63 12.81
CA GLY A 58 2.07 0.00 14.13
C GLY A 58 3.49 0.41 14.53
N PRO A 59 4.36 -0.56 14.86
CA PRO A 59 5.73 -0.26 15.29
C PRO A 59 6.61 0.31 14.18
N LEU A 60 6.24 0.16 12.89
CA LEU A 60 7.03 0.67 11.78
C LEU A 60 6.95 2.20 11.67
N PHE A 61 5.76 2.79 11.84
CA PHE A 61 5.56 4.25 11.73
C PHE A 61 4.30 4.77 12.43
N LEU A 62 3.22 3.98 12.51
CA LEU A 62 1.91 4.51 12.90
C LEU A 62 1.88 4.91 14.38
N ASP A 63 2.52 4.13 15.26
CA ASP A 63 2.59 4.42 16.69
C ASP A 63 3.40 5.70 16.96
N GLU A 64 4.50 5.91 16.21
CA GLU A 64 5.29 7.14 16.28
C GLU A 64 4.48 8.35 15.81
N LEU A 65 3.78 8.23 14.67
CA LEU A 65 2.92 9.32 14.16
C LEU A 65 1.82 9.67 15.17
N ARG A 66 1.17 8.69 15.77
CA ARG A 66 0.15 8.92 16.80
C ARG A 66 0.73 9.59 18.05
N ALA A 67 1.90 9.16 18.50
CA ALA A 67 2.58 9.77 19.64
C ALA A 67 2.98 11.22 19.35
N GLU A 68 3.48 11.52 18.15
CA GLU A 68 3.79 12.89 17.72
C GLU A 68 2.54 13.76 17.66
N PHE A 69 1.43 13.25 17.12
CA PHE A 69 0.14 13.95 17.12
C PHE A 69 -0.29 14.37 18.54
N GLU A 70 -0.20 13.46 19.50
CA GLU A 70 -0.54 13.75 20.91
C GLU A 70 0.29 14.92 21.50
N GLN A 71 1.55 15.03 21.09
CA GLN A 71 2.44 16.12 21.53
C GLN A 71 2.11 17.47 20.87
N VAL A 72 1.61 17.46 19.63
CA VAL A 72 1.42 18.71 18.85
C VAL A 72 -0.03 19.20 18.80
N LYS A 73 -1.02 18.38 19.11
CA LYS A 73 -2.47 18.65 18.92
C LYS A 73 -2.98 19.92 19.61
N ASN A 74 -2.27 20.43 20.62
CA ASN A 74 -2.63 21.66 21.34
C ASN A 74 -1.79 22.88 20.91
N HIS A 75 -0.95 22.75 19.86
CA HIS A 75 -0.07 23.82 19.37
C HIS A 75 -0.35 24.11 17.91
N LYS A 76 -1.01 25.22 17.60
CA LYS A 76 -1.48 25.58 16.24
C LYS A 76 -0.41 25.35 15.15
N ASN A 77 0.76 25.98 15.29
CA ASN A 77 1.80 25.93 14.25
C ASN A 77 2.38 24.51 14.10
N LYS A 78 2.63 23.82 15.22
CA LYS A 78 3.16 22.44 15.20
C LYS A 78 2.15 21.47 14.60
N LEU A 79 0.87 21.62 14.91
CA LEU A 79 -0.22 20.80 14.34
C LEU A 79 -0.30 20.98 12.82
N PHE A 80 -0.15 22.22 12.34
CA PHE A 80 -0.14 22.51 10.92
C PHE A 80 1.06 21.91 10.18
N GLU A 81 2.27 21.99 10.77
CA GLU A 81 3.45 21.32 10.21
C GLU A 81 3.34 19.79 10.26
N TYR A 82 2.76 19.25 11.32
CA TYR A 82 2.47 17.83 11.40
C TYR A 82 1.49 17.37 10.31
N HIS A 83 0.44 18.14 10.02
CA HIS A 83 -0.48 17.85 8.93
C HIS A 83 0.23 17.82 7.56
N LYS A 84 1.12 18.79 7.30
CA LYS A 84 1.97 18.77 6.10
C LYS A 84 2.90 17.54 6.06
N LYS A 85 3.44 17.13 7.21
CA LYS A 85 4.23 15.91 7.32
C LYS A 85 3.43 14.70 6.86
N LEU A 86 2.18 14.53 7.30
CA LEU A 86 1.32 13.43 6.84
C LEU A 86 1.17 13.42 5.31
N ARG A 87 0.99 14.59 4.68
CA ARG A 87 0.92 14.71 3.22
C ARG A 87 2.21 14.35 2.51
N SER A 88 3.37 14.58 3.14
CA SER A 88 4.68 14.32 2.53
C SER A 88 5.07 12.84 2.53
N LEU A 89 4.42 12.01 3.34
CA LEU A 89 4.71 10.58 3.41
C LEU A 89 4.36 9.88 2.08
N ALA A 90 5.18 8.89 1.71
CA ALA A 90 4.94 8.03 0.57
C ALA A 90 5.26 6.57 0.92
N PHE A 91 4.46 5.66 0.42
CA PHE A 91 4.46 4.25 0.79
C PHE A 91 4.56 3.36 -0.45
N LEU A 92 5.42 2.35 -0.39
CA LEU A 92 5.57 1.35 -1.45
C LEU A 92 5.34 -0.05 -0.91
N ASP A 93 4.43 -0.77 -1.57
CA ASP A 93 4.30 -2.23 -1.45
C ASP A 93 4.73 -2.88 -2.77
N PRO A 94 5.93 -3.48 -2.83
CA PRO A 94 6.47 -4.04 -4.07
C PRO A 94 5.92 -5.45 -4.40
N ALA A 95 4.93 -5.94 -3.68
CA ALA A 95 4.20 -7.18 -3.94
C ALA A 95 2.75 -7.04 -3.43
N CYS A 96 2.06 -5.99 -3.92
CA CYS A 96 0.86 -5.49 -3.25
C CYS A 96 -0.36 -6.40 -3.36
N GLY A 97 -0.39 -7.36 -4.29
CA GLY A 97 -1.57 -8.18 -4.52
C GLY A 97 -2.80 -7.32 -4.77
N CYS A 98 -3.88 -7.59 -4.04
CA CYS A 98 -5.11 -6.79 -4.07
C CYS A 98 -5.03 -5.48 -3.23
N GLY A 99 -3.84 -5.07 -2.79
CA GLY A 99 -3.60 -3.79 -2.13
C GLY A 99 -3.92 -3.73 -0.65
N ASN A 100 -4.06 -4.85 0.06
CA ASN A 100 -4.50 -4.86 1.46
C ASN A 100 -3.64 -3.99 2.39
N PHE A 101 -2.30 -4.06 2.26
CA PHE A 101 -1.39 -3.21 3.05
C PHE A 101 -1.61 -1.73 2.75
N LEU A 102 -1.73 -1.37 1.47
CA LEU A 102 -1.94 0.00 1.04
C LEU A 102 -3.28 0.54 1.53
N VAL A 103 -4.36 -0.25 1.42
CA VAL A 103 -5.72 0.12 1.84
C VAL A 103 -5.80 0.35 3.35
N VAL A 104 -5.24 -0.56 4.16
CA VAL A 104 -5.25 -0.43 5.62
C VAL A 104 -4.40 0.77 6.04
N THR A 105 -3.21 0.93 5.46
CA THR A 105 -2.33 2.08 5.75
C THR A 105 -3.00 3.40 5.38
N TYR A 106 -3.65 3.48 4.21
CA TYR A 106 -4.39 4.66 3.79
C TYR A 106 -5.49 5.01 4.79
N ARG A 107 -6.30 4.05 5.20
CA ARG A 107 -7.34 4.25 6.21
C ARG A 107 -6.77 4.81 7.50
N GLU A 108 -5.73 4.21 8.07
CA GLU A 108 -5.15 4.64 9.35
C GLU A 108 -4.59 6.08 9.28
N LEU A 109 -3.99 6.45 8.15
CA LEU A 109 -3.52 7.82 7.95
C LEU A 109 -4.68 8.82 7.80
N ARG A 110 -5.75 8.45 7.11
CA ARG A 110 -6.96 9.28 6.99
C ARG A 110 -7.68 9.45 8.32
N GLU A 111 -7.71 8.40 9.17
CA GLU A 111 -8.22 8.52 10.53
C GLU A 111 -7.39 9.50 11.35
N LEU A 112 -6.06 9.37 11.29
CA LEU A 112 -5.16 10.28 11.98
C LEU A 112 -5.29 11.73 11.46
N GLU A 113 -5.48 11.91 10.15
CA GLU A 113 -5.76 13.22 9.56
C GLU A 113 -7.07 13.80 10.05
N LEU A 114 -8.14 13.00 10.20
CA LEU A 114 -9.39 13.46 10.78
C LEU A 114 -9.21 13.95 12.22
N ASP A 115 -8.41 13.25 13.03
CA ASP A 115 -8.07 13.69 14.39
C ASP A 115 -7.32 15.05 14.38
N VAL A 116 -6.39 15.22 13.42
CA VAL A 116 -5.68 16.49 13.21
C VAL A 116 -6.65 17.62 12.88
N LEU A 117 -7.57 17.39 11.95
CA LEU A 117 -8.56 18.39 11.51
C LEU A 117 -9.55 18.74 12.62
N GLN A 118 -9.97 17.77 13.41
CA GLN A 118 -10.81 18.00 14.60
C GLN A 118 -10.06 18.82 15.66
N ALA A 119 -8.78 18.50 15.91
CA ALA A 119 -7.95 19.28 16.84
C ALA A 119 -7.74 20.73 16.33
N ALA A 120 -7.63 20.92 15.01
CA ALA A 120 -7.47 22.23 14.40
C ALA A 120 -8.68 23.16 14.58
N GLN A 121 -9.89 22.63 14.78
CA GLN A 121 -11.09 23.43 15.05
C GLN A 121 -10.94 24.32 16.29
N LYS A 122 -10.14 23.93 17.28
CA LYS A 122 -9.84 24.75 18.47
C LYS A 122 -9.14 26.07 18.12
N PHE A 123 -8.46 26.13 16.98
CA PHE A 123 -7.67 27.29 16.53
C PHE A 123 -8.39 28.13 15.48
N GLY A 124 -9.60 27.74 15.06
CA GLY A 124 -10.43 28.42 14.10
C GLY A 124 -11.26 27.42 13.28
N LYS A 125 -12.36 27.89 12.71
CA LYS A 125 -13.24 27.04 11.91
C LYS A 125 -12.49 26.54 10.66
N VAL A 126 -12.47 25.25 10.43
CA VAL A 126 -12.11 24.68 9.13
C VAL A 126 -13.28 24.98 8.21
N ALA A 127 -13.09 25.92 7.27
CA ALA A 127 -14.19 26.47 6.48
C ALA A 127 -14.77 25.43 5.49
N HIS A 128 -13.88 24.60 4.90
CA HIS A 128 -14.24 23.56 3.95
C HIS A 128 -13.37 22.34 4.20
N ILE A 129 -13.95 21.27 4.79
CA ILE A 129 -13.22 20.08 5.19
C ILE A 129 -12.53 19.40 4.00
N PHE A 130 -13.18 19.36 2.84
CA PHE A 130 -12.65 18.67 1.66
C PHE A 130 -11.47 19.39 1.00
N GLU A 131 -11.32 20.69 1.23
CA GLU A 131 -10.13 21.45 0.83
C GLU A 131 -8.98 21.28 1.84
N ALA A 132 -9.33 21.01 3.10
CA ALA A 132 -8.38 20.81 4.17
C ALA A 132 -7.76 19.41 4.18
N ILE A 133 -8.42 18.40 3.61
CA ILE A 133 -7.90 17.04 3.48
C ILE A 133 -6.68 17.05 2.55
N GLN A 134 -5.54 16.57 3.06
CA GLN A 134 -4.26 16.52 2.35
C GLN A 134 -3.80 15.09 2.08
N VAL A 135 -4.09 14.13 2.97
CA VAL A 135 -3.75 12.71 2.75
C VAL A 135 -4.55 12.16 1.58
N ASN A 136 -3.86 11.64 0.58
CA ASN A 136 -4.47 11.22 -0.67
C ASN A 136 -3.89 9.90 -1.17
N VAL A 137 -4.61 9.20 -2.04
CA VAL A 137 -4.21 7.91 -2.62
C VAL A 137 -2.95 7.99 -3.48
N ASP A 138 -2.55 9.17 -3.98
CA ASP A 138 -1.31 9.40 -4.75
C ASP A 138 -0.02 9.23 -3.93
N GLN A 139 -0.12 9.08 -2.61
CA GLN A 139 0.99 8.76 -1.72
C GLN A 139 1.30 7.24 -1.69
N PHE A 140 0.45 6.43 -2.33
CA PHE A 140 0.49 4.98 -2.26
C PHE A 140 0.88 4.38 -3.60
N TYR A 141 1.97 3.59 -3.57
CA TYR A 141 2.59 2.95 -4.71
C TYR A 141 2.56 1.44 -4.51
N GLY A 142 2.18 0.71 -5.54
CA GLY A 142 2.18 -0.75 -5.52
C GLY A 142 2.83 -1.33 -6.77
N ILE A 143 3.47 -2.48 -6.63
CA ILE A 143 3.91 -3.29 -7.76
C ILE A 143 3.24 -4.65 -7.64
N GLU A 144 2.61 -5.11 -8.73
CA GLU A 144 1.95 -6.40 -8.78
C GLU A 144 2.17 -7.05 -10.16
N VAL A 145 2.53 -8.32 -10.17
CA VAL A 145 2.82 -9.05 -11.41
C VAL A 145 1.55 -9.43 -12.16
N GLU A 146 0.49 -9.78 -11.43
CA GLU A 146 -0.78 -10.21 -12.00
C GLU A 146 -1.69 -9.01 -12.25
N GLU A 147 -2.31 -9.00 -13.43
CA GLU A 147 -3.16 -7.88 -13.87
C GLU A 147 -4.41 -7.70 -13.01
N PHE A 148 -5.12 -8.79 -12.73
CA PHE A 148 -6.39 -8.72 -12.02
C PHE A 148 -6.23 -8.25 -10.56
N PRO A 149 -5.28 -8.76 -9.74
CA PRO A 149 -5.01 -8.19 -8.43
C PRO A 149 -4.61 -6.72 -8.46
N ALA A 150 -3.80 -6.30 -9.45
CA ALA A 150 -3.40 -4.90 -9.59
C ALA A 150 -4.62 -3.97 -9.82
N GLN A 151 -5.58 -4.40 -10.66
CA GLN A 151 -6.83 -3.68 -10.88
C GLN A 151 -7.70 -3.63 -9.61
N ILE A 152 -7.78 -4.74 -8.87
CA ILE A 152 -8.49 -4.80 -7.59
C ILE A 152 -7.86 -3.82 -6.59
N ALA A 153 -6.53 -3.75 -6.50
CA ALA A 153 -5.84 -2.83 -5.60
C ALA A 153 -6.22 -1.37 -5.85
N GLN A 154 -6.31 -0.96 -7.12
CA GLN A 154 -6.76 0.38 -7.49
C GLN A 154 -8.20 0.65 -7.05
N VAL A 155 -9.12 -0.27 -7.35
CA VAL A 155 -10.53 -0.14 -6.98
C VAL A 155 -10.70 -0.12 -5.45
N ALA A 156 -9.97 -0.97 -4.72
CA ALA A 156 -10.02 -1.05 -3.27
C ALA A 156 -9.55 0.26 -2.60
N LEU A 157 -8.50 0.89 -3.14
CA LEU A 157 -8.01 2.18 -2.66
C LEU A 157 -9.02 3.31 -2.95
N TRP A 158 -9.64 3.34 -4.12
CA TRP A 158 -10.71 4.30 -4.41
C TRP A 158 -11.93 4.13 -3.51
N LEU A 159 -12.33 2.88 -3.26
CA LEU A 159 -13.44 2.62 -2.36
C LEU A 159 -13.11 3.06 -0.93
N MET A 160 -11.89 2.81 -0.45
CA MET A 160 -11.45 3.30 0.84
C MET A 160 -11.41 4.83 0.90
N ASP A 161 -10.92 5.50 -0.15
CA ASP A 161 -10.95 6.97 -0.23
C ASP A 161 -12.39 7.48 -0.15
N HIS A 162 -13.31 6.88 -0.90
CA HIS A 162 -14.73 7.24 -0.81
C HIS A 162 -15.28 7.06 0.61
N GLN A 163 -15.01 5.94 1.26
CA GLN A 163 -15.47 5.68 2.62
C GLN A 163 -14.92 6.71 3.62
N MET A 164 -13.64 7.04 3.51
CA MET A 164 -13.01 8.04 4.38
C MET A 164 -13.54 9.45 4.12
N ASN A 165 -13.91 9.77 2.87
CA ASN A 165 -14.54 11.04 2.53
C ASN A 165 -15.98 11.12 3.09
N VAL A 166 -16.77 10.05 3.02
CA VAL A 166 -18.08 9.97 3.66
C VAL A 166 -17.96 10.18 5.18
N ARG A 167 -16.97 9.52 5.81
CA ARG A 167 -16.70 9.65 7.23
C ARG A 167 -16.27 11.08 7.62
N ALA A 168 -15.44 11.73 6.80
CA ALA A 168 -15.07 13.13 6.98
C ALA A 168 -16.30 14.04 6.91
N GLY A 169 -17.15 13.87 5.91
CA GLY A 169 -18.41 14.63 5.79
C GLY A 169 -19.31 14.46 7.01
N GLN A 170 -19.46 13.25 7.53
CA GLN A 170 -20.23 12.98 8.75
C GLN A 170 -19.61 13.66 9.99
N ALA A 171 -18.28 13.59 10.15
CA ALA A 171 -17.58 14.15 11.30
C ALA A 171 -17.65 15.68 11.35
N PHE A 172 -17.73 16.34 10.19
CA PHE A 172 -17.75 17.80 10.08
C PHE A 172 -19.12 18.38 9.65
N SER A 173 -20.14 17.53 9.52
CA SER A 173 -21.50 17.92 9.09
C SER A 173 -21.51 18.61 7.72
N GLU A 174 -20.61 18.21 6.82
CA GLU A 174 -20.57 18.67 5.44
C GLU A 174 -21.00 17.57 4.47
N PHE A 175 -21.76 17.93 3.42
CA PHE A 175 -22.17 16.98 2.40
C PHE A 175 -21.07 16.76 1.39
N PHE A 176 -20.65 15.49 1.22
CA PHE A 176 -19.62 15.13 0.25
C PHE A 176 -20.22 14.86 -1.14
N SER A 177 -19.86 15.68 -2.10
CA SER A 177 -20.32 15.56 -3.49
C SER A 177 -19.22 15.11 -4.48
N ARG A 178 -18.04 14.74 -4.01
CA ARG A 178 -16.88 14.46 -4.85
C ARG A 178 -16.83 13.00 -5.30
N ILE A 179 -16.82 12.78 -6.62
CA ILE A 179 -16.45 11.47 -7.20
C ILE A 179 -14.92 11.37 -7.17
N PRO A 180 -14.33 10.34 -6.53
CA PRO A 180 -12.89 10.27 -6.23
C PRO A 180 -11.99 9.96 -7.44
N LEU A 181 -12.46 10.11 -8.66
CA LEU A 181 -11.75 9.65 -9.88
C LEU A 181 -10.68 10.60 -10.41
N THR A 182 -10.35 11.69 -9.71
CA THR A 182 -9.36 12.68 -10.18
C THR A 182 -7.93 12.31 -9.86
N VAL A 183 -7.71 11.47 -8.85
CA VAL A 183 -6.39 11.01 -8.40
C VAL A 183 -6.47 9.51 -8.13
N SER A 184 -5.49 8.75 -8.60
CA SER A 184 -5.41 7.30 -8.35
C SER A 184 -4.09 6.94 -7.68
N ALA A 185 -4.12 5.86 -6.89
CA ALA A 185 -2.90 5.21 -6.46
C ALA A 185 -2.13 4.68 -7.67
N THR A 186 -0.82 4.73 -7.60
CA THR A 186 0.01 4.29 -8.71
C THR A 186 0.36 2.80 -8.53
N ILE A 187 -0.41 1.92 -9.17
CA ILE A 187 -0.15 0.49 -9.16
C ILE A 187 0.50 0.11 -10.49
N LEU A 188 1.77 -0.29 -10.44
CA LEU A 188 2.55 -0.70 -11.59
C LEU A 188 2.45 -2.22 -11.78
N ARG A 189 1.99 -2.65 -12.95
CA ARG A 189 1.99 -4.06 -13.31
C ARG A 189 3.38 -4.49 -13.75
N GLY A 190 3.94 -5.50 -13.10
CA GLY A 190 5.21 -6.12 -13.48
C GLY A 190 5.91 -6.87 -12.35
N ASN A 191 6.99 -7.55 -12.71
CA ASN A 191 7.82 -8.24 -11.73
C ASN A 191 8.71 -7.25 -11.00
N ALA A 192 8.49 -7.07 -9.69
CA ALA A 192 9.22 -6.13 -8.86
C ALA A 192 10.73 -6.36 -8.87
N LEU A 193 11.21 -7.61 -8.99
CA LEU A 193 12.63 -7.91 -9.03
C LEU A 193 13.31 -7.46 -10.34
N ARG A 194 12.54 -7.36 -11.44
CA ARG A 194 13.03 -6.91 -12.76
C ARG A 194 12.86 -5.42 -13.01
N LEU A 195 11.88 -4.79 -12.35
CA LEU A 195 11.56 -3.38 -12.53
C LEU A 195 12.61 -2.47 -11.89
N ASP A 196 12.81 -1.32 -12.50
CA ASP A 196 13.60 -0.22 -11.94
C ASP A 196 12.71 0.64 -11.03
N TRP A 197 12.88 0.51 -9.72
CA TRP A 197 12.06 1.22 -8.74
C TRP A 197 12.33 2.73 -8.72
N GLU A 198 13.55 3.16 -9.07
CA GLU A 198 13.90 4.59 -9.09
C GLU A 198 13.13 5.36 -10.16
N LYS A 199 12.84 4.70 -11.31
CA LYS A 199 11.98 5.27 -12.35
C LYS A 199 10.52 5.32 -11.95
N PHE A 200 10.10 4.44 -11.04
CA PHE A 200 8.73 4.36 -10.56
C PHE A 200 8.46 5.38 -9.44
N ILE A 201 9.34 5.45 -8.45
CA ILE A 201 9.32 6.44 -7.37
C ILE A 201 10.76 6.74 -6.97
N PRO A 202 11.19 8.02 -6.97
CA PRO A 202 12.54 8.37 -6.49
C PRO A 202 12.72 8.02 -5.01
N PRO A 203 13.89 7.48 -4.58
CA PRO A 203 14.16 7.14 -3.18
C PRO A 203 13.96 8.32 -2.21
N THR A 204 14.26 9.54 -2.67
CA THR A 204 14.10 10.77 -1.88
C THR A 204 12.65 11.12 -1.57
N ARG A 205 11.69 10.59 -2.32
CA ARG A 205 10.26 10.80 -2.08
C ARG A 205 9.68 9.73 -1.17
N LEU A 206 10.26 8.52 -1.16
CA LEU A 206 9.70 7.38 -0.45
C LEU A 206 9.99 7.46 1.05
N SER A 207 8.98 7.21 1.87
CA SER A 207 9.11 7.18 3.33
C SER A 207 9.21 5.74 3.86
N TYR A 208 8.38 4.82 3.34
CA TYR A 208 8.30 3.46 3.86
C TYR A 208 8.11 2.43 2.75
N ILE A 209 8.77 1.29 2.90
CA ILE A 209 8.57 0.07 2.11
C ILE A 209 8.03 -1.01 3.05
N PHE A 210 6.94 -1.61 2.67
CA PHE A 210 6.34 -2.73 3.41
C PHE A 210 5.61 -3.67 2.45
N GLY A 211 5.20 -4.81 2.92
CA GLY A 211 4.44 -5.77 2.13
C GLY A 211 4.66 -7.19 2.63
N ASN A 212 4.05 -8.14 1.93
CA ASN A 212 4.23 -9.57 2.16
C ASN A 212 4.58 -10.28 0.85
N PRO A 213 5.85 -10.17 0.38
CA PRO A 213 6.29 -10.83 -0.83
C PRO A 213 6.18 -12.35 -0.77
N PRO A 214 6.17 -13.06 -1.92
CA PRO A 214 6.01 -14.51 -1.96
C PRO A 214 7.19 -15.26 -1.32
N PHE A 215 6.85 -16.22 -0.43
CA PHE A 215 7.78 -17.14 0.20
C PHE A 215 7.85 -18.43 -0.60
N ILE A 216 8.95 -18.64 -1.33
CA ILE A 216 9.14 -19.82 -2.16
C ILE A 216 10.54 -20.36 -1.92
N GLY A 217 10.63 -21.45 -1.15
CA GLY A 217 11.89 -22.13 -0.86
C GLY A 217 12.58 -22.59 -2.15
N LYS A 218 13.91 -22.59 -2.15
CA LYS A 218 14.77 -22.87 -3.31
C LYS A 218 14.31 -24.07 -4.16
N GLN A 219 13.90 -25.17 -3.51
CA GLN A 219 13.50 -26.40 -4.20
C GLN A 219 12.19 -26.27 -4.99
N PHE A 220 11.37 -25.25 -4.68
CA PHE A 220 10.08 -25.02 -5.31
C PHE A 220 10.10 -23.84 -6.31
N GLN A 221 11.23 -23.12 -6.41
CA GLN A 221 11.39 -22.02 -7.35
C GLN A 221 11.43 -22.52 -8.78
N SER A 222 10.69 -21.87 -9.67
CA SER A 222 10.77 -22.08 -11.12
C SER A 222 12.12 -21.60 -11.66
N ALA A 223 12.42 -21.95 -12.91
CA ALA A 223 13.62 -21.46 -13.60
C ALA A 223 13.63 -19.93 -13.68
N GLU A 224 12.48 -19.32 -13.96
CA GLU A 224 12.30 -17.87 -14.06
C GLU A 224 12.53 -17.19 -12.71
N GLN A 225 11.99 -17.74 -11.62
CA GLN A 225 12.18 -17.19 -10.27
C GLN A 225 13.64 -17.28 -9.80
N LYS A 226 14.36 -18.33 -10.20
CA LYS A 226 15.81 -18.43 -9.96
C LYS A 226 16.59 -17.37 -10.72
N GLU A 227 16.25 -17.13 -11.99
CA GLU A 227 16.85 -16.06 -12.79
C GLU A 227 16.59 -14.67 -12.21
N ASP A 228 15.37 -14.42 -11.73
CA ASP A 228 15.01 -13.17 -11.03
C ASP A 228 15.91 -12.96 -9.81
N LEU A 229 16.03 -14.00 -8.97
CA LEU A 229 16.85 -13.95 -7.77
C LEU A 229 18.34 -13.77 -8.11
N ASP A 230 18.86 -14.50 -9.10
CA ASP A 230 20.25 -14.38 -9.56
C ASP A 230 20.56 -12.95 -10.05
N THR A 231 19.59 -12.30 -10.70
CA THR A 231 19.76 -10.92 -11.18
C THR A 231 19.94 -9.95 -10.00
N VAL A 232 19.15 -10.08 -8.94
CA VAL A 232 19.21 -9.20 -7.76
C VAL A 232 20.41 -9.53 -6.88
N THR A 233 20.82 -10.80 -6.82
CA THR A 233 21.92 -11.29 -5.98
C THR A 233 23.28 -11.34 -6.70
N LYS A 234 23.38 -10.74 -7.88
CA LYS A 234 24.59 -10.82 -8.73
C LYS A 234 25.85 -10.44 -7.93
N GLY A 235 26.79 -11.37 -7.89
CA GLY A 235 28.07 -11.22 -7.17
C GLY A 235 28.02 -11.61 -5.69
N MET A 236 26.88 -11.99 -5.12
CA MET A 236 26.78 -12.44 -3.73
C MET A 236 27.16 -13.91 -3.59
N LYS A 237 28.09 -14.24 -2.69
CA LYS A 237 28.41 -15.62 -2.34
C LYS A 237 27.26 -16.25 -1.55
N GLY A 238 26.89 -17.49 -1.86
CA GLY A 238 25.85 -18.22 -1.14
C GLY A 238 24.41 -17.87 -1.53
N ALA A 239 24.19 -17.00 -2.52
CA ALA A 239 22.86 -16.60 -2.99
C ALA A 239 21.98 -17.78 -3.45
N GLY A 240 22.60 -18.82 -3.98
CA GLY A 240 21.89 -19.99 -4.52
C GLY A 240 21.12 -20.86 -3.50
N VAL A 241 21.09 -20.53 -2.22
CA VAL A 241 20.30 -21.22 -1.18
C VAL A 241 19.15 -20.38 -0.63
N LEU A 242 19.01 -19.14 -1.10
CA LEU A 242 18.03 -18.19 -0.59
C LEU A 242 16.59 -18.58 -0.98
N ASP A 243 15.65 -18.24 -0.11
CA ASP A 243 14.23 -18.18 -0.43
C ASP A 243 13.96 -17.03 -1.41
N TYR A 244 12.95 -17.17 -2.26
CA TYR A 244 12.60 -16.15 -3.26
C TYR A 244 12.28 -14.79 -2.64
N VAL A 245 11.69 -14.76 -1.45
CA VAL A 245 11.41 -13.53 -0.69
C VAL A 245 12.65 -12.67 -0.45
N ALA A 246 13.84 -13.28 -0.35
CA ALA A 246 15.09 -12.56 -0.15
C ALA A 246 15.37 -11.54 -1.26
N GLY A 247 14.88 -11.79 -2.48
CA GLY A 247 15.01 -10.88 -3.61
C GLY A 247 14.41 -9.50 -3.33
N TRP A 248 13.26 -9.42 -2.67
CA TRP A 248 12.61 -8.14 -2.32
C TRP A 248 13.39 -7.36 -1.27
N TYR A 249 13.92 -8.04 -0.23
CA TYR A 249 14.74 -7.38 0.78
C TYR A 249 16.03 -6.81 0.19
N LEU A 250 16.71 -7.58 -0.67
CA LEU A 250 17.92 -7.14 -1.33
C LEU A 250 17.64 -5.98 -2.29
N LYS A 251 16.57 -6.08 -3.08
CA LYS A 251 16.15 -5.02 -4.00
C LYS A 251 15.80 -3.73 -3.25
N ALA A 252 15.07 -3.83 -2.14
CA ALA A 252 14.74 -2.68 -1.30
C ALA A 252 16.00 -2.05 -0.68
N ALA A 253 16.93 -2.86 -0.19
CA ALA A 253 18.20 -2.37 0.35
C ALA A 253 19.05 -1.68 -0.74
N GLN A 254 19.13 -2.25 -1.95
CA GLN A 254 19.81 -1.63 -3.09
C GLN A 254 19.20 -0.28 -3.47
N TYR A 255 17.88 -0.24 -3.57
CA TYR A 255 17.12 0.96 -3.88
C TYR A 255 17.33 2.08 -2.85
N LEU A 256 17.30 1.76 -1.54
CA LEU A 256 17.49 2.75 -0.48
C LEU A 256 18.94 3.23 -0.36
N SER A 257 19.91 2.36 -0.65
CA SER A 257 21.35 2.71 -0.55
C SER A 257 21.89 3.42 -1.79
N GLY A 258 21.16 3.42 -2.89
CA GLY A 258 21.65 3.90 -4.19
C GLY A 258 22.83 3.09 -4.74
N HIS A 259 23.16 1.94 -4.13
CA HIS A 259 24.29 1.09 -4.45
C HIS A 259 23.86 -0.34 -4.68
N ASN A 260 24.49 -0.97 -5.67
CA ASN A 260 24.31 -2.39 -5.91
C ASN A 260 25.08 -3.17 -4.82
N LEU A 261 24.38 -3.72 -3.81
CA LEU A 261 24.99 -4.46 -2.69
C LEU A 261 25.84 -5.67 -3.14
N GLY A 262 25.75 -6.08 -4.42
CA GLY A 262 26.62 -7.10 -5.00
C GLY A 262 28.04 -6.65 -5.28
N ALA A 263 28.30 -5.35 -5.30
CA ALA A 263 29.63 -4.76 -5.44
C ALA A 263 30.18 -4.40 -4.06
N VAL A 264 30.43 -5.41 -3.21
CA VAL A 264 31.23 -5.18 -1.99
C VAL A 264 32.61 -4.74 -2.44
N ASP A 265 32.93 -3.50 -2.14
CA ASP A 265 34.23 -2.87 -2.35
C ASP A 265 35.30 -3.77 -1.72
N ARG A 266 36.09 -4.44 -2.56
CA ARG A 266 37.15 -5.36 -2.12
C ARG A 266 38.38 -4.64 -1.60
N ASP A 267 38.38 -3.31 -1.62
CA ASP A 267 39.52 -2.45 -1.25
C ASP A 267 39.46 -1.92 0.20
N ARG A 268 38.49 -2.43 1.02
CA ARG A 268 38.42 -2.14 2.45
C ARG A 268 38.42 -3.42 3.30
N ALA A 269 39.39 -4.30 3.11
CA ALA A 269 39.69 -5.39 4.02
C ALA A 269 41.15 -5.30 4.48
#